data_a098697d51b8a375b73ad2fc14eb2cec
#
_entry.id   a098697d51b8a375b73ad2fc14eb2cec
#
_cell.length_a   1.000
_cell.length_b   1.000
_cell.length_c   1.000
_cell.angle_alpha   90.00
_cell.angle_beta   90.00
_cell.angle_gamma   90.00
#
_symmetry.space_group_name_H-M   'P 1'
#
loop_
_entity.id
_entity.type
_entity.pdbx_description
1 polymer ?
#
loop_
_entity_poly.entity_id
_entity_poly.type
_entity_poly.pdbx_seq_one_letter_code
_entity_poly.pdbx_strand_id
1 'polypeptide(L)'
;MSGSRDENHRRGCCGSFAKFLTSAKFLLYLGHSLSTWGDRMWHFAVSVFLVELYGNSLLLTAVYGLVVAGSVLVLGAIIGDWVDKNARLKVAQTSLVVQNVSVILCGIILMMVFLYKTELLTMYHGWVLTSCYIMIITIANIANLASTATAITIQRDWIVVVAGEDRSKLADMNATIRRIDQLTNVLAPMAVGQIMTFGSPVIGCGFISGWNLVSMCVEYFLLWKVYQKTPALAVKAALKVEETELKQLNFQKDPEPKPMEGTHLMGEKEPNVLELEQEQEPSCASQMAEPFRTFRDGWVSYYNQPVFLAGMGLAFLYMTVLGFDCITTGYAYTQGLSGSILSILMGASAITGIMGTVAFTWLRQKCGLIRTGLISGFAQFSCLILCVISVFVPGSPLDLSVSPFEDIRTRFIQTEPLPTIAPTKIPETGFTTEMQMSNGSSLTNIDLEMSPNSVPIISVILLFAGVIAARIGLWSFDLTVTQLLQENVIESERGIINGVQNSMNYLLDLLHFIMVILAPNPEAFGLLVLISVSFVAMGHIMYFRYAQKTLGSRLFACGLDEKEVRDRNQTDVPFL
;
A
#
# COMPACT_ATOMS: atom_id res chain seq x y z
N MET A 1 -27.71 51.61 6.00
CA MET A 1 -26.42 51.31 5.33
C MET A 1 -25.75 50.01 5.87
N SER A 2 -26.51 49.07 6.37
CA SER A 2 -26.01 47.81 6.97
C SER A 2 -26.13 46.59 6.03
N GLY A 3 -26.97 46.61 5.01
CA GLY A 3 -27.22 45.46 4.13
C GLY A 3 -26.19 45.18 3.03
N SER A 4 -25.41 46.19 2.66
CA SER A 4 -24.46 46.11 1.51
C SER A 4 -23.10 45.48 1.86
N ARG A 5 -22.70 45.42 3.13
CA ARG A 5 -21.45 44.77 3.59
C ARG A 5 -21.56 43.26 3.68
N ASP A 6 -22.72 42.76 4.07
CA ASP A 6 -22.95 41.31 4.23
C ASP A 6 -23.09 40.59 2.88
N GLU A 7 -23.67 41.23 1.86
CA GLU A 7 -23.75 40.63 0.52
C GLU A 7 -22.38 40.58 -0.19
N ASN A 8 -21.51 41.56 0.00
CA ASN A 8 -20.16 41.53 -0.57
C ASN A 8 -19.26 40.49 0.13
N HIS A 9 -19.44 40.27 1.43
CA HIS A 9 -18.71 39.23 2.16
C HIS A 9 -19.19 37.82 1.77
N ARG A 10 -20.48 37.61 1.55
CA ARG A 10 -21.05 36.35 1.06
C ARG A 10 -20.65 36.03 -0.38
N ARG A 11 -20.63 37.02 -1.27
CA ARG A 11 -20.14 36.88 -2.67
C ARG A 11 -18.65 36.59 -2.73
N GLY A 12 -17.85 37.21 -1.87
CA GLY A 12 -16.42 36.93 -1.74
C GLY A 12 -16.13 35.50 -1.23
N CYS A 13 -16.89 35.05 -0.22
CA CYS A 13 -16.75 33.72 0.36
C CYS A 13 -17.20 32.63 -0.62
N CYS A 14 -18.31 32.82 -1.32
CA CYS A 14 -18.82 31.89 -2.33
C CYS A 14 -17.90 31.80 -3.56
N GLY A 15 -17.31 32.93 -4.00
CA GLY A 15 -16.33 32.96 -5.09
C GLY A 15 -15.00 32.28 -4.73
N SER A 16 -14.55 32.42 -3.49
CA SER A 16 -13.34 31.75 -2.99
C SER A 16 -13.55 30.23 -2.86
N PHE A 17 -14.71 29.81 -2.37
CA PHE A 17 -15.09 28.40 -2.26
C PHE A 17 -15.23 27.74 -3.64
N ALA A 18 -15.86 28.40 -4.60
CA ALA A 18 -15.96 27.90 -5.97
C ALA A 18 -14.59 27.76 -6.64
N LYS A 19 -13.66 28.71 -6.41
CA LYS A 19 -12.27 28.60 -6.88
C LYS A 19 -11.53 27.43 -6.23
N PHE A 20 -11.75 27.18 -4.95
CA PHE A 20 -11.19 26.02 -4.26
C PHE A 20 -11.69 24.71 -4.85
N LEU A 21 -13.00 24.55 -5.02
CA LEU A 21 -13.61 23.33 -5.59
C LEU A 21 -13.16 23.05 -7.04
N THR A 22 -12.77 24.09 -7.77
CA THR A 22 -12.26 23.94 -9.14
C THR A 22 -10.73 23.87 -9.22
N SER A 23 -10.01 23.92 -8.10
CA SER A 23 -8.54 23.84 -8.09
C SER A 23 -8.04 22.45 -8.47
N ALA A 24 -6.89 22.36 -9.16
CA ALA A 24 -6.25 21.09 -9.50
C ALA A 24 -6.02 20.21 -8.25
N LYS A 25 -5.66 20.85 -7.12
CA LYS A 25 -5.45 20.20 -5.81
C LYS A 25 -6.73 19.51 -5.32
N PHE A 26 -7.87 20.19 -5.32
CA PHE A 26 -9.14 19.62 -4.89
C PHE A 26 -9.63 18.50 -5.81
N LEU A 27 -9.52 18.67 -7.12
CA LEU A 27 -9.90 17.66 -8.10
C LEU A 27 -9.06 16.39 -7.94
N LEU A 28 -7.77 16.53 -7.62
CA LEU A 28 -6.87 15.40 -7.34
C LEU A 28 -7.31 14.65 -6.07
N TYR A 29 -7.66 15.37 -5.00
CA TYR A 29 -8.15 14.76 -3.75
C TYR A 29 -9.48 14.04 -3.96
N LEU A 30 -10.38 14.62 -4.73
CA LEU A 30 -11.67 14.00 -5.05
C LEU A 30 -11.48 12.71 -5.86
N GLY A 31 -10.64 12.74 -6.91
CA GLY A 31 -10.30 11.54 -7.68
C GLY A 31 -9.67 10.47 -6.80
N HIS A 32 -8.68 10.84 -5.98
CA HIS A 32 -8.04 9.92 -5.05
C HIS A 32 -9.02 9.31 -4.03
N SER A 33 -9.96 10.11 -3.51
CA SER A 33 -10.98 9.62 -2.58
C SER A 33 -11.89 8.57 -3.21
N LEU A 34 -12.32 8.77 -4.45
CA LEU A 34 -13.17 7.83 -5.20
C LEU A 34 -12.42 6.53 -5.50
N SER A 35 -11.18 6.66 -5.99
CA SER A 35 -10.30 5.53 -6.29
C SER A 35 -10.02 4.68 -5.07
N THR A 36 -9.60 5.30 -3.98
CA THR A 36 -9.27 4.60 -2.74
C THR A 36 -10.50 3.95 -2.11
N TRP A 37 -11.67 4.58 -2.21
CA TRP A 37 -12.92 4.00 -1.72
C TRP A 37 -13.24 2.68 -2.44
N GLY A 38 -13.18 2.67 -3.77
CA GLY A 38 -13.38 1.46 -4.58
C GLY A 38 -12.36 0.37 -4.26
N ASP A 39 -11.10 0.75 -4.15
CA ASP A 39 -9.97 -0.13 -3.85
C ASP A 39 -10.14 -0.82 -2.48
N ARG A 40 -10.49 -0.07 -1.42
CA ARG A 40 -10.69 -0.62 -0.08
C ARG A 40 -11.91 -1.52 0.03
N MET A 41 -13.01 -1.17 -0.65
CA MET A 41 -14.17 -2.06 -0.75
C MET A 41 -13.79 -3.38 -1.43
N TRP A 42 -13.06 -3.31 -2.53
CA TRP A 42 -12.64 -4.49 -3.29
C TRP A 42 -11.70 -5.39 -2.48
N HIS A 43 -10.66 -4.84 -1.87
CA HIS A 43 -9.70 -5.62 -1.06
C HIS A 43 -10.36 -6.36 0.10
N PHE A 44 -11.30 -5.71 0.78
CA PHE A 44 -12.07 -6.37 1.82
C PHE A 44 -12.97 -7.47 1.24
N ALA A 45 -13.73 -7.15 0.21
CA ALA A 45 -14.73 -8.05 -0.33
C ALA A 45 -14.12 -9.29 -0.98
N VAL A 46 -13.02 -9.16 -1.75
CA VAL A 46 -12.37 -10.31 -2.39
C VAL A 46 -11.88 -11.32 -1.35
N SER A 47 -11.35 -10.86 -0.23
CA SER A 47 -10.90 -11.74 0.86
C SER A 47 -12.07 -12.53 1.46
N VAL A 48 -13.20 -11.84 1.74
CA VAL A 48 -14.41 -12.48 2.27
C VAL A 48 -15.00 -13.47 1.25
N PHE A 49 -15.10 -13.09 -0.01
CA PHE A 49 -15.64 -13.95 -1.06
C PHE A 49 -14.82 -15.21 -1.27
N LEU A 50 -13.50 -15.12 -1.26
CA LEU A 50 -12.62 -16.27 -1.41
C LEU A 50 -12.74 -17.25 -0.24
N VAL A 51 -12.92 -16.74 0.98
CA VAL A 51 -13.18 -17.58 2.17
C VAL A 51 -14.52 -18.30 2.04
N GLU A 52 -15.59 -17.59 1.70
CA GLU A 52 -16.95 -18.16 1.58
C GLU A 52 -17.04 -19.18 0.44
N LEU A 53 -16.38 -18.93 -0.68
CA LEU A 53 -16.37 -19.84 -1.82
C LEU A 53 -15.65 -21.15 -1.54
N TYR A 54 -14.60 -21.14 -0.73
CA TYR A 54 -13.78 -22.32 -0.45
C TYR A 54 -14.11 -22.98 0.90
N GLY A 55 -15.40 -23.02 1.25
CA GLY A 55 -15.89 -23.77 2.42
C GLY A 55 -15.41 -23.19 3.76
N ASN A 56 -15.32 -21.88 3.89
CA ASN A 56 -14.79 -21.14 5.04
C ASN A 56 -13.31 -21.43 5.36
N SER A 57 -12.54 -21.81 4.33
CA SER A 57 -11.09 -22.00 4.45
C SER A 57 -10.34 -20.74 4.00
N LEU A 58 -9.32 -20.37 4.76
CA LEU A 58 -8.43 -19.24 4.45
C LEU A 58 -7.42 -19.55 3.33
N LEU A 59 -7.35 -20.80 2.84
CA LEU A 59 -6.33 -21.22 1.88
C LEU A 59 -6.33 -20.38 0.60
N LEU A 60 -7.51 -20.17 0.01
CA LEU A 60 -7.62 -19.45 -1.26
C LEU A 60 -7.26 -17.96 -1.10
N THR A 61 -7.61 -17.37 0.03
CA THR A 61 -7.22 -16.00 0.40
C THR A 61 -5.71 -15.89 0.63
N ALA A 62 -5.10 -16.88 1.28
CA ALA A 62 -3.64 -16.92 1.46
C ALA A 62 -2.89 -17.05 0.13
N VAL A 63 -3.37 -17.93 -0.78
CA VAL A 63 -2.83 -18.04 -2.15
C VAL A 63 -2.94 -16.72 -2.90
N TYR A 64 -4.09 -16.05 -2.80
CA TYR A 64 -4.26 -14.72 -3.40
C TYR A 64 -3.24 -13.72 -2.85
N GLY A 65 -3.09 -13.61 -1.53
CA GLY A 65 -2.11 -12.73 -0.90
C GLY A 65 -0.67 -13.02 -1.34
N LEU A 66 -0.30 -14.30 -1.43
CA LEU A 66 1.02 -14.73 -1.90
C LEU A 66 1.27 -14.33 -3.36
N VAL A 67 0.27 -14.52 -4.25
CA VAL A 67 0.36 -14.14 -5.66
C VAL A 67 0.50 -12.62 -5.81
N VAL A 68 -0.27 -11.85 -5.03
CA VAL A 68 -0.20 -10.37 -5.01
C VAL A 68 1.19 -9.91 -4.57
N ALA A 69 1.67 -10.37 -3.41
CA ALA A 69 2.97 -9.97 -2.89
C ALA A 69 4.11 -10.37 -3.82
N GLY A 70 4.11 -11.61 -4.33
CA GLY A 70 5.13 -12.11 -5.25
C GLY A 70 5.14 -11.34 -6.59
N SER A 71 3.97 -11.00 -7.12
CA SER A 71 3.89 -10.27 -8.40
C SER A 71 4.39 -8.82 -8.26
N VAL A 72 4.05 -8.12 -7.19
CA VAL A 72 4.56 -6.75 -6.96
C VAL A 72 6.06 -6.76 -6.68
N LEU A 73 6.57 -7.76 -5.95
CA LEU A 73 8.01 -7.92 -5.72
C LEU A 73 8.78 -8.02 -7.04
N VAL A 74 8.30 -8.83 -7.99
CA VAL A 74 8.97 -9.06 -9.27
C VAL A 74 8.70 -7.93 -10.27
N LEU A 75 7.46 -7.46 -10.36
CA LEU A 75 7.02 -6.53 -11.40
C LEU A 75 7.09 -5.06 -10.98
N GLY A 76 7.31 -4.74 -9.70
CA GLY A 76 7.27 -3.37 -9.21
C GLY A 76 8.28 -2.44 -9.89
N ALA A 77 9.53 -2.91 -10.09
CA ALA A 77 10.54 -2.15 -10.83
C ALA A 77 10.17 -1.95 -12.32
N ILE A 78 9.61 -2.98 -12.95
CA ILE A 78 9.17 -2.95 -14.36
C ILE A 78 8.00 -1.99 -14.53
N ILE A 79 7.04 -2.01 -13.60
CA ILE A 79 5.91 -1.06 -13.58
C ILE A 79 6.44 0.37 -13.40
N GLY A 80 7.41 0.57 -12.51
CA GLY A 80 8.04 1.87 -12.28
C GLY A 80 8.74 2.40 -13.54
N ASP A 81 9.50 1.57 -14.23
CA ASP A 81 10.14 1.91 -15.50
C ASP A 81 9.10 2.24 -16.60
N TRP A 82 8.02 1.45 -16.68
CA TRP A 82 6.90 1.74 -17.58
C TRP A 82 6.26 3.11 -17.29
N VAL A 83 6.10 3.47 -16.02
CA VAL A 83 5.60 4.78 -15.58
C VAL A 83 6.55 5.90 -16.03
N ASP A 84 7.88 5.68 -15.91
CA ASP A 84 8.88 6.68 -16.30
C ASP A 84 8.99 6.82 -17.83
N LYS A 85 8.85 5.75 -18.57
CA LYS A 85 8.94 5.75 -20.02
C LYS A 85 7.70 6.29 -20.75
N ASN A 86 6.56 6.47 -20.09
CA ASN A 86 5.32 6.89 -20.74
C ASN A 86 4.81 8.26 -20.27
N ALA A 87 3.97 8.90 -21.11
CA ALA A 87 3.33 10.16 -20.77
C ALA A 87 2.44 10.02 -19.53
N ARG A 88 2.55 10.95 -18.58
CA ARG A 88 1.85 10.93 -17.28
C ARG A 88 0.35 10.69 -17.37
N LEU A 89 -0.34 11.39 -18.27
CA LEU A 89 -1.79 11.22 -18.45
C LEU A 89 -2.14 9.84 -19.00
N LYS A 90 -1.37 9.35 -19.99
CA LYS A 90 -1.59 8.02 -20.58
C LYS A 90 -1.44 6.93 -19.53
N VAL A 91 -0.40 6.99 -18.70
CA VAL A 91 -0.17 6.02 -17.61
C VAL A 91 -1.31 6.05 -16.61
N ALA A 92 -1.69 7.24 -16.10
CA ALA A 92 -2.75 7.40 -15.12
C ALA A 92 -4.09 6.88 -15.63
N GLN A 93 -4.47 7.19 -16.87
CA GLN A 93 -5.72 6.72 -17.48
C GLN A 93 -5.70 5.23 -17.79
N THR A 94 -4.58 4.70 -18.31
CA THR A 94 -4.48 3.27 -18.62
C THR A 94 -4.53 2.42 -17.36
N SER A 95 -3.77 2.78 -16.33
CA SER A 95 -3.78 2.04 -15.05
C SER A 95 -5.15 2.12 -14.37
N LEU A 96 -5.81 3.28 -14.38
CA LEU A 96 -7.18 3.44 -13.86
C LEU A 96 -8.18 2.51 -14.58
N VAL A 97 -8.15 2.49 -15.91
CA VAL A 97 -9.07 1.66 -16.71
C VAL A 97 -8.78 0.17 -16.47
N VAL A 98 -7.53 -0.25 -16.53
CA VAL A 98 -7.15 -1.66 -16.30
C VAL A 98 -7.57 -2.11 -14.91
N GLN A 99 -7.33 -1.31 -13.87
CA GLN A 99 -7.71 -1.61 -12.49
C GLN A 99 -9.23 -1.82 -12.38
N ASN A 100 -10.02 -0.83 -12.78
CA ASN A 100 -11.48 -0.87 -12.61
C ASN A 100 -12.15 -1.94 -13.48
N VAL A 101 -11.71 -2.11 -14.74
CA VAL A 101 -12.22 -3.16 -15.62
C VAL A 101 -11.92 -4.55 -15.05
N SER A 102 -10.73 -4.76 -14.51
CA SER A 102 -10.36 -6.02 -13.85
C SER A 102 -11.25 -6.30 -12.63
N VAL A 103 -11.52 -5.30 -11.78
CA VAL A 103 -12.43 -5.46 -10.64
C VAL A 103 -13.85 -5.78 -11.09
N ILE A 104 -14.37 -5.11 -12.12
CA ILE A 104 -15.70 -5.36 -12.69
C ILE A 104 -15.79 -6.79 -13.23
N LEU A 105 -14.78 -7.24 -14.00
CA LEU A 105 -14.73 -8.61 -14.52
C LEU A 105 -14.69 -9.65 -13.40
N CYS A 106 -13.87 -9.44 -12.36
CA CYS A 106 -13.87 -10.29 -11.17
C CYS A 106 -15.23 -10.34 -10.50
N GLY A 107 -15.89 -9.18 -10.32
CA GLY A 107 -17.22 -9.11 -9.73
C GLY A 107 -18.27 -9.89 -10.52
N ILE A 108 -18.23 -9.82 -11.85
CA ILE A 108 -19.13 -10.59 -12.73
C ILE A 108 -18.86 -12.10 -12.58
N ILE A 109 -17.59 -12.53 -12.61
CA ILE A 109 -17.23 -13.93 -12.45
C ILE A 109 -17.65 -14.44 -11.07
N LEU A 110 -17.42 -13.65 -10.01
CA LEU A 110 -17.84 -13.98 -8.65
C LEU A 110 -19.38 -14.13 -8.56
N MET A 111 -20.15 -13.22 -9.16
CA MET A 111 -21.62 -13.34 -9.21
C MET A 111 -22.04 -14.65 -9.89
N MET A 112 -21.43 -14.99 -11.04
CA MET A 112 -21.70 -16.25 -11.74
C MET A 112 -21.37 -17.47 -10.86
N VAL A 113 -20.23 -17.45 -10.20
CA VAL A 113 -19.82 -18.55 -9.31
C VAL A 113 -20.76 -18.68 -8.11
N PHE A 114 -21.20 -17.57 -7.48
CA PHE A 114 -22.15 -17.62 -6.36
C PHE A 114 -23.53 -18.14 -6.79
N LEU A 115 -24.01 -17.79 -7.98
CA LEU A 115 -25.31 -18.22 -8.49
C LEU A 115 -25.33 -19.68 -8.94
N TYR A 116 -24.24 -20.17 -9.55
CA TYR A 116 -24.18 -21.48 -10.19
C TYR A 116 -23.16 -22.44 -9.53
N LYS A 117 -22.77 -22.21 -8.26
CA LYS A 117 -21.73 -22.98 -7.56
C LYS A 117 -21.98 -24.49 -7.61
N THR A 118 -23.21 -24.92 -7.38
CA THR A 118 -23.59 -26.36 -7.38
C THR A 118 -23.47 -26.99 -8.77
N GLU A 119 -23.87 -26.29 -9.80
CA GLU A 119 -23.76 -26.75 -11.18
C GLU A 119 -22.29 -26.80 -11.64
N LEU A 120 -21.53 -25.74 -11.34
CA LEU A 120 -20.09 -25.66 -11.65
C LEU A 120 -19.26 -26.76 -10.94
N LEU A 121 -19.67 -27.16 -9.74
CA LEU A 121 -19.00 -28.23 -8.99
C LEU A 121 -19.23 -29.60 -9.65
N THR A 122 -20.41 -29.84 -10.23
CA THR A 122 -20.74 -31.11 -10.89
C THR A 122 -20.16 -31.19 -12.30
N MET A 123 -19.91 -30.06 -12.95
CA MET A 123 -19.34 -30.01 -14.30
C MET A 123 -17.86 -30.43 -14.28
N TYR A 124 -17.50 -31.41 -15.11
CA TYR A 124 -16.12 -31.88 -15.29
C TYR A 124 -15.39 -32.19 -13.97
N HIS A 125 -16.07 -32.82 -13.01
CA HIS A 125 -15.48 -33.15 -11.69
C HIS A 125 -14.92 -31.95 -10.93
N GLY A 126 -15.50 -30.75 -11.06
CA GLY A 126 -15.11 -29.53 -10.37
C GLY A 126 -13.97 -28.73 -11.02
N TRP A 127 -13.39 -29.17 -12.14
CA TRP A 127 -12.33 -28.45 -12.84
C TRP A 127 -12.76 -27.07 -13.34
N VAL A 128 -14.05 -26.91 -13.73
CA VAL A 128 -14.58 -25.60 -14.15
C VAL A 128 -14.55 -24.61 -13.00
N LEU A 129 -14.97 -25.02 -11.81
CA LEU A 129 -14.94 -24.19 -10.61
C LEU A 129 -13.49 -23.80 -10.23
N THR A 130 -12.56 -24.75 -10.27
CA THR A 130 -11.14 -24.49 -10.03
C THR A 130 -10.56 -23.50 -11.04
N SER A 131 -10.93 -23.62 -12.32
CA SER A 131 -10.53 -22.66 -13.36
C SER A 131 -11.08 -21.26 -13.10
N CYS A 132 -12.32 -21.15 -12.59
CA CYS A 132 -12.88 -19.86 -12.16
C CYS A 132 -12.07 -19.25 -11.00
N TYR A 133 -11.65 -20.02 -10.02
CA TYR A 133 -10.81 -19.52 -8.91
C TYR A 133 -9.45 -19.00 -9.40
N ILE A 134 -8.78 -19.75 -10.28
CA ILE A 134 -7.51 -19.32 -10.89
C ILE A 134 -7.71 -18.01 -11.65
N MET A 135 -8.80 -17.91 -12.44
CA MET A 135 -9.12 -16.73 -13.22
C MET A 135 -9.41 -15.51 -12.32
N ILE A 136 -10.19 -15.69 -11.25
CA ILE A 136 -10.46 -14.63 -10.25
C ILE A 136 -9.15 -14.13 -9.64
N ILE A 137 -8.28 -15.01 -9.15
CA ILE A 137 -7.00 -14.65 -8.54
C ILE A 137 -6.11 -13.91 -9.54
N THR A 138 -6.04 -14.39 -10.78
CA THR A 138 -5.21 -13.77 -11.83
C THR A 138 -5.70 -12.37 -12.19
N ILE A 139 -7.01 -12.18 -12.41
CA ILE A 139 -7.59 -10.88 -12.77
C ILE A 139 -7.51 -9.92 -11.57
N ALA A 140 -7.77 -10.39 -10.35
CA ALA A 140 -7.63 -9.59 -9.14
C ALA A 140 -6.18 -9.13 -8.91
N ASN A 141 -5.20 -9.98 -9.27
CA ASN A 141 -3.80 -9.61 -9.23
C ASN A 141 -3.44 -8.54 -10.27
N ILE A 142 -4.00 -8.62 -11.49
CA ILE A 142 -3.85 -7.57 -12.51
C ILE A 142 -4.43 -6.24 -11.99
N ALA A 143 -5.59 -6.27 -11.33
CA ALA A 143 -6.16 -5.08 -10.69
C ALA A 143 -5.20 -4.47 -9.66
N ASN A 144 -4.58 -5.30 -8.82
CA ASN A 144 -3.62 -4.84 -7.81
C ASN A 144 -2.33 -4.24 -8.43
N LEU A 145 -1.80 -4.84 -9.51
CA LEU A 145 -0.65 -4.29 -10.23
C LEU A 145 -0.99 -2.94 -10.88
N ALA A 146 -2.18 -2.80 -11.44
CA ALA A 146 -2.66 -1.54 -12.00
C ALA A 146 -2.89 -0.48 -10.92
N SER A 147 -3.42 -0.85 -9.74
CA SER A 147 -3.51 0.02 -8.55
C SER A 147 -2.12 0.50 -8.10
N THR A 148 -1.12 -0.39 -8.10
CA THR A 148 0.27 -0.04 -7.81
C THR A 148 0.81 1.01 -8.80
N ALA A 149 0.57 0.84 -10.10
CA ALA A 149 0.96 1.82 -11.12
C ALA A 149 0.25 3.17 -10.92
N THR A 150 -1.04 3.16 -10.58
CA THR A 150 -1.81 4.37 -10.24
C THR A 150 -1.21 5.06 -9.02
N ALA A 151 -0.87 4.33 -7.96
CA ALA A 151 -0.27 4.88 -6.75
C ALA A 151 1.09 5.53 -7.04
N ILE A 152 1.98 4.88 -7.82
CA ILE A 152 3.26 5.45 -8.23
C ILE A 152 3.03 6.74 -9.03
N THR A 153 2.14 6.72 -10.01
CA THR A 153 1.87 7.85 -10.88
C THR A 153 1.25 9.02 -10.13
N ILE A 154 0.16 8.79 -9.38
CA ILE A 154 -0.60 9.86 -8.74
C ILE A 154 0.06 10.31 -7.44
N GLN A 155 0.34 9.38 -6.52
CA GLN A 155 0.81 9.72 -5.17
C GLN A 155 2.31 10.05 -5.12
N ARG A 156 3.12 9.57 -6.08
CA ARG A 156 4.57 9.78 -6.05
C ARG A 156 5.06 10.78 -7.09
N ASP A 157 4.40 10.92 -8.24
CA ASP A 157 4.82 11.81 -9.32
C ASP A 157 3.89 13.04 -9.49
N TRP A 158 2.58 12.86 -9.74
CA TRP A 158 1.67 13.99 -9.98
C TRP A 158 1.61 14.96 -8.80
N ILE A 159 1.58 14.46 -7.56
CA ILE A 159 1.54 15.31 -6.36
C ILE A 159 2.75 16.24 -6.32
N VAL A 160 3.94 15.75 -6.66
CA VAL A 160 5.16 16.55 -6.68
C VAL A 160 5.06 17.67 -7.71
N VAL A 161 4.59 17.35 -8.92
CA VAL A 161 4.43 18.31 -10.01
C VAL A 161 3.35 19.36 -9.67
N VAL A 162 2.22 18.95 -9.08
CA VAL A 162 1.14 19.87 -8.66
C VAL A 162 1.55 20.73 -7.47
N ALA A 163 2.39 20.22 -6.58
CA ALA A 163 2.97 21.00 -5.48
C ALA A 163 3.95 22.06 -6.01
N GLY A 164 4.72 21.73 -7.07
CA GLY A 164 5.79 22.57 -7.60
C GLY A 164 6.98 22.63 -6.63
N GLU A 165 7.66 23.77 -6.58
CA GLU A 165 8.84 23.97 -5.73
C GLU A 165 8.53 24.12 -4.23
N ASP A 166 7.25 24.29 -3.88
CA ASP A 166 6.81 24.51 -2.51
C ASP A 166 6.73 23.20 -1.72
N ARG A 167 7.79 22.91 -0.98
CA ARG A 167 7.91 21.72 -0.10
C ARG A 167 6.83 21.68 0.99
N SER A 168 6.36 22.85 1.47
CA SER A 168 5.30 22.89 2.48
C SER A 168 3.98 22.44 1.89
N LYS A 169 3.69 22.89 0.67
CA LYS A 169 2.51 22.48 -0.09
C LYS A 169 2.54 20.96 -0.40
N LEU A 170 3.72 20.42 -0.74
CA LEU A 170 3.92 18.98 -0.95
C LEU A 170 3.60 18.18 0.32
N ALA A 171 4.13 18.62 1.47
CA ALA A 171 3.86 17.96 2.75
C ALA A 171 2.37 17.97 3.12
N ASP A 172 1.69 19.12 2.93
CA ASP A 172 0.26 19.25 3.19
C ASP A 172 -0.58 18.37 2.25
N MET A 173 -0.16 18.23 0.99
CA MET A 173 -0.82 17.35 0.02
C MET A 173 -0.65 15.89 0.41
N ASN A 174 0.56 15.46 0.73
CA ASN A 174 0.84 14.09 1.20
C ASN A 174 0.04 13.76 2.47
N ALA A 175 0.03 14.67 3.45
CA ALA A 175 -0.72 14.48 4.69
C ALA A 175 -2.23 14.38 4.44
N THR A 176 -2.78 15.18 3.51
CA THR A 176 -4.20 15.15 3.17
C THR A 176 -4.58 13.84 2.49
N ILE A 177 -3.77 13.38 1.54
CA ILE A 177 -3.97 12.08 0.88
C ILE A 177 -3.94 10.94 1.90
N ARG A 178 -2.96 10.96 2.81
CA ARG A 178 -2.88 9.94 3.85
C ARG A 178 -4.09 9.96 4.81
N ARG A 179 -4.66 11.14 5.10
CA ARG A 179 -5.93 11.24 5.88
C ARG A 179 -7.09 10.61 5.12
N ILE A 180 -7.19 10.83 3.81
CA ILE A 180 -8.19 10.19 2.96
C ILE A 180 -8.01 8.67 3.01
N ASP A 181 -6.78 8.16 2.86
CA ASP A 181 -6.47 6.73 2.94
C ASP A 181 -6.90 6.11 4.29
N GLN A 182 -6.65 6.82 5.41
CA GLN A 182 -7.05 6.35 6.74
C GLN A 182 -8.58 6.28 6.90
N LEU A 183 -9.29 7.30 6.43
CA LEU A 183 -10.75 7.35 6.50
C LEU A 183 -11.38 6.27 5.63
N THR A 184 -10.94 6.14 4.38
CA THR A 184 -11.47 5.15 3.44
C THR A 184 -11.16 3.72 3.87
N ASN A 185 -10.01 3.48 4.50
CA ASN A 185 -9.63 2.16 5.01
C ASN A 185 -10.56 1.62 6.13
N VAL A 186 -11.28 2.49 6.81
CA VAL A 186 -12.28 2.11 7.84
C VAL A 186 -13.68 2.14 7.26
N LEU A 187 -14.06 3.22 6.58
CA LEU A 187 -15.44 3.44 6.16
C LEU A 187 -15.86 2.57 4.97
N ALA A 188 -14.95 2.31 4.02
CA ALA A 188 -15.30 1.57 2.80
C ALA A 188 -15.54 0.07 3.08
N PRO A 189 -14.69 -0.67 3.83
CA PRO A 189 -14.99 -2.04 4.26
C PRO A 189 -16.27 -2.13 5.10
N MET A 190 -16.49 -1.17 6.00
CA MET A 190 -17.70 -1.14 6.82
C MET A 190 -18.96 -0.98 5.96
N ALA A 191 -18.94 -0.09 4.97
CA ALA A 191 -20.08 0.12 4.06
C ALA A 191 -20.39 -1.15 3.25
N VAL A 192 -19.38 -1.76 2.61
CA VAL A 192 -19.60 -2.97 1.80
C VAL A 192 -19.94 -4.18 2.65
N GLY A 193 -19.36 -4.30 3.86
CA GLY A 193 -19.69 -5.35 4.81
C GLY A 193 -21.17 -5.31 5.23
N GLN A 194 -21.75 -4.13 5.47
CA GLN A 194 -23.18 -3.97 5.74
C GLN A 194 -24.04 -4.39 4.54
N ILE A 195 -23.66 -3.97 3.33
CA ILE A 195 -24.38 -4.36 2.10
C ILE A 195 -24.39 -5.89 1.93
N MET A 196 -23.26 -6.56 2.20
CA MET A 196 -23.17 -8.02 2.12
C MET A 196 -23.97 -8.72 3.22
N THR A 197 -24.01 -8.16 4.43
CA THR A 197 -24.71 -8.74 5.59
C THR A 197 -26.23 -8.63 5.44
N PHE A 198 -26.75 -7.46 5.04
CA PHE A 198 -28.20 -7.24 4.88
C PHE A 198 -28.74 -7.69 3.53
N GLY A 199 -27.87 -7.82 2.52
CA GLY A 199 -28.22 -8.29 1.19
C GLY A 199 -27.77 -9.73 0.96
N SER A 200 -26.80 -9.87 0.08
CA SER A 200 -26.14 -11.15 -0.22
C SER A 200 -24.77 -10.88 -0.83
N PRO A 201 -23.87 -11.88 -0.88
CA PRO A 201 -22.59 -11.76 -1.58
C PRO A 201 -22.76 -11.33 -3.05
N VAL A 202 -23.81 -11.80 -3.72
CA VAL A 202 -24.15 -11.42 -5.11
C VAL A 202 -24.46 -9.93 -5.23
N ILE A 203 -25.26 -9.39 -4.29
CA ILE A 203 -25.57 -7.94 -4.25
C ILE A 203 -24.30 -7.15 -3.95
N GLY A 204 -23.44 -7.63 -3.06
CA GLY A 204 -22.13 -7.04 -2.78
C GLY A 204 -21.24 -6.95 -4.02
N CYS A 205 -21.11 -8.04 -4.78
CA CYS A 205 -20.39 -8.05 -6.06
C CYS A 205 -20.95 -7.03 -7.05
N GLY A 206 -22.28 -7.00 -7.21
CA GLY A 206 -22.98 -6.06 -8.10
C GLY A 206 -22.75 -4.60 -7.69
N PHE A 207 -22.84 -4.30 -6.39
CA PHE A 207 -22.59 -2.96 -5.86
C PHE A 207 -21.15 -2.50 -6.14
N ILE A 208 -20.14 -3.35 -5.85
CA ILE A 208 -18.74 -3.02 -6.09
C ILE A 208 -18.48 -2.81 -7.58
N SER A 209 -19.01 -3.68 -8.46
CA SER A 209 -18.86 -3.54 -9.91
C SER A 209 -19.51 -2.25 -10.43
N GLY A 210 -20.71 -1.93 -9.94
CA GLY A 210 -21.42 -0.68 -10.28
C GLY A 210 -20.66 0.56 -9.79
N TRP A 211 -20.15 0.54 -8.55
CA TRP A 211 -19.31 1.62 -8.01
C TRP A 211 -18.08 1.85 -8.88
N ASN A 212 -17.31 0.78 -9.18
CA ASN A 212 -16.08 0.90 -9.97
C ASN A 212 -16.37 1.40 -11.40
N LEU A 213 -17.51 1.05 -12.01
CA LEU A 213 -17.90 1.57 -13.30
C LEU A 213 -18.16 3.09 -13.28
N VAL A 214 -18.93 3.56 -12.29
CA VAL A 214 -19.26 4.99 -12.15
C VAL A 214 -18.01 5.78 -11.76
N SER A 215 -17.27 5.31 -10.77
CA SER A 215 -16.04 5.92 -10.26
C SER A 215 -15.00 6.04 -11.37
N MET A 216 -14.77 5.00 -12.16
CA MET A 216 -13.86 5.01 -13.31
C MET A 216 -14.18 6.15 -14.29
N CYS A 217 -15.45 6.34 -14.66
CA CYS A 217 -15.85 7.42 -15.57
C CYS A 217 -15.58 8.81 -14.96
N VAL A 218 -15.92 8.99 -13.69
CA VAL A 218 -15.72 10.27 -12.98
C VAL A 218 -14.22 10.55 -12.81
N GLU A 219 -13.45 9.57 -12.36
CA GLU A 219 -12.01 9.71 -12.15
C GLU A 219 -11.25 9.99 -13.44
N TYR A 220 -11.60 9.30 -14.54
CA TYR A 220 -11.03 9.55 -15.86
C TYR A 220 -11.19 11.01 -16.28
N PHE A 221 -12.38 11.58 -16.06
CA PHE A 221 -12.65 12.98 -16.34
C PHE A 221 -11.93 13.94 -15.38
N LEU A 222 -11.85 13.58 -14.09
CA LEU A 222 -11.11 14.39 -13.10
C LEU A 222 -9.63 14.45 -13.42
N LEU A 223 -8.99 13.32 -13.75
CA LEU A 223 -7.59 13.26 -14.16
C LEU A 223 -7.32 14.14 -15.40
N TRP A 224 -8.19 14.06 -16.39
CA TRP A 224 -8.08 14.91 -17.57
C TRP A 224 -8.18 16.40 -17.23
N LYS A 225 -9.11 16.78 -16.34
CA LYS A 225 -9.22 18.18 -15.88
C LYS A 225 -8.01 18.64 -15.05
N VAL A 226 -7.45 17.79 -14.19
CA VAL A 226 -6.23 18.11 -13.44
C VAL A 226 -5.07 18.35 -14.40
N TYR A 227 -4.93 17.48 -15.40
CA TYR A 227 -3.90 17.62 -16.43
C TYR A 227 -4.02 18.93 -17.21
N GLN A 228 -5.23 19.32 -17.62
CA GLN A 228 -5.46 20.61 -18.30
C GLN A 228 -5.13 21.82 -17.43
N LYS A 229 -5.37 21.74 -16.12
CA LYS A 229 -5.13 22.83 -15.16
C LYS A 229 -3.67 22.95 -14.71
N THR A 230 -2.86 21.93 -14.96
CA THR A 230 -1.46 21.88 -14.55
C THR A 230 -0.56 21.60 -15.76
N PRO A 231 -0.19 22.63 -16.55
CA PRO A 231 0.63 22.44 -17.76
C PRO A 231 1.95 21.73 -17.50
N ALA A 232 2.51 21.85 -16.31
CA ALA A 232 3.75 21.18 -15.91
C ALA A 232 3.67 19.65 -16.00
N LEU A 233 2.47 19.05 -15.92
CA LEU A 233 2.28 17.62 -16.13
C LEU A 233 2.53 17.18 -17.57
N ALA A 234 2.41 18.10 -18.53
CA ALA A 234 2.63 17.83 -19.95
C ALA A 234 4.12 17.87 -20.37
N VAL A 235 4.99 18.48 -19.58
CA VAL A 235 6.40 18.70 -19.92
C VAL A 235 7.12 17.39 -20.22
N LYS A 236 6.88 16.33 -19.45
CA LYS A 236 7.47 14.99 -19.68
C LYS A 236 7.11 14.40 -21.04
N ALA A 237 5.91 14.69 -21.56
CA ALA A 237 5.48 14.25 -22.89
C ALA A 237 6.14 15.08 -23.99
N ALA A 238 6.29 16.39 -23.80
CA ALA A 238 6.94 17.28 -24.77
C ALA A 238 8.43 16.95 -24.96
N LEU A 239 9.17 16.70 -23.89
CA LEU A 239 10.59 16.29 -23.96
C LEU A 239 10.79 14.98 -24.72
N LYS A 240 9.87 14.01 -24.58
CA LYS A 240 9.97 12.75 -25.35
C LYS A 240 9.65 12.92 -26.84
N VAL A 241 8.73 13.80 -27.19
CA VAL A 241 8.45 14.10 -28.61
C VAL A 241 9.69 14.73 -29.25
N GLU A 242 10.32 15.69 -28.58
CA GLU A 242 11.54 16.34 -29.03
C GLU A 242 12.72 15.36 -29.18
N GLU A 243 12.88 14.44 -28.21
CA GLU A 243 13.91 13.38 -28.28
C GLU A 243 13.67 12.39 -29.42
N THR A 244 12.40 12.06 -29.69
CA THR A 244 12.01 11.18 -30.80
C THR A 244 12.21 11.87 -32.14
N GLU A 245 11.87 13.16 -32.26
CA GLU A 245 12.09 13.97 -33.46
C GLU A 245 13.59 14.16 -33.74
N LEU A 246 14.40 14.41 -32.69
CA LEU A 246 15.86 14.48 -32.81
C LEU A 246 16.48 13.15 -33.27
N LYS A 247 15.99 12.02 -32.78
CA LYS A 247 16.43 10.68 -33.25
C LYS A 247 16.04 10.46 -34.72
N GLN A 248 14.84 10.86 -35.14
CA GLN A 248 14.37 10.77 -36.52
C GLN A 248 15.17 11.70 -37.46
N LEU A 249 15.48 12.92 -37.02
CA LEU A 249 16.29 13.88 -37.78
C LEU A 249 17.74 13.41 -37.93
N ASN A 250 18.31 12.77 -36.93
CA ASN A 250 19.65 12.17 -37.02
C ASN A 250 19.66 10.94 -37.96
N PHE A 251 18.56 10.17 -38.02
CA PHE A 251 18.42 9.05 -38.95
C PHE A 251 18.28 9.49 -40.42
N GLN A 252 17.75 10.69 -40.67
CA GLN A 252 17.58 11.27 -42.02
C GLN A 252 18.82 12.00 -42.51
N LYS A 253 19.87 12.12 -41.68
CA LYS A 253 21.10 12.87 -42.00
C LYS A 253 22.28 12.01 -42.42
N ASP A 254 22.06 10.72 -42.72
CA ASP A 254 23.08 9.89 -43.34
C ASP A 254 23.29 10.35 -44.79
N PRO A 255 24.52 10.75 -45.21
CA PRO A 255 24.78 11.27 -46.52
C PRO A 255 24.82 10.13 -47.55
N GLU A 256 24.15 10.37 -48.69
CA GLU A 256 24.30 9.55 -49.90
C GLU A 256 25.77 9.26 -50.22
N PRO A 257 26.11 8.06 -50.68
CA PRO A 257 27.46 7.73 -51.06
C PRO A 257 27.84 8.48 -52.34
N LYS A 258 28.82 9.40 -52.27
CA LYS A 258 29.45 10.01 -53.44
C LYS A 258 30.35 9.00 -54.13
N PRO A 259 30.37 9.00 -55.48
CA PRO A 259 31.20 8.08 -56.26
C PRO A 259 32.71 8.36 -56.12
N MET A 260 33.49 7.30 -56.06
CA MET A 260 34.95 7.33 -56.10
C MET A 260 35.48 7.99 -57.34
N GLU A 261 36.40 8.92 -57.15
CA GLU A 261 37.45 9.22 -58.15
C GLU A 261 38.82 9.25 -57.43
N GLY A 262 39.73 8.40 -57.90
CA GLY A 262 41.00 8.16 -57.25
C GLY A 262 42.02 9.26 -57.49
N THR A 263 42.95 9.41 -56.57
CA THR A 263 44.39 9.61 -56.85
C THR A 263 45.20 9.51 -55.53
N HIS A 264 46.36 8.84 -55.64
CA HIS A 264 47.41 8.64 -54.67
C HIS A 264 47.97 9.91 -54.01
N LEU A 265 48.32 9.89 -52.69
CA LEU A 265 49.72 9.99 -52.19
C LEU A 265 49.74 10.26 -50.66
N MET A 266 50.56 9.43 -50.00
CA MET A 266 51.36 9.61 -48.76
C MET A 266 50.78 10.37 -47.51
N GLY A 267 50.53 9.62 -46.46
CA GLY A 267 51.21 9.68 -45.17
C GLY A 267 50.87 10.86 -44.23
N GLU A 268 49.91 10.62 -43.35
CA GLU A 268 49.99 11.16 -41.99
C GLU A 268 49.01 10.43 -41.05
N LYS A 269 49.41 10.22 -39.82
CA LYS A 269 48.66 9.46 -38.80
C LYS A 269 47.36 10.19 -38.46
N GLU A 270 46.22 9.56 -38.76
CA GLU A 270 44.91 9.98 -38.23
C GLU A 270 44.67 9.47 -36.80
N PRO A 271 44.03 10.28 -35.94
CA PRO A 271 43.53 9.81 -34.64
C PRO A 271 42.24 9.01 -34.81
N ASN A 272 42.12 7.99 -34.01
CA ASN A 272 41.02 7.02 -33.91
C ASN A 272 39.65 7.62 -34.25
N VAL A 273 39.08 7.11 -35.34
CA VAL A 273 37.66 7.23 -35.66
C VAL A 273 36.89 6.42 -34.61
N LEU A 274 36.04 7.12 -33.87
CA LEU A 274 34.98 6.53 -33.05
C LEU A 274 34.19 5.55 -33.93
N GLU A 275 34.27 4.27 -33.61
CA GLU A 275 33.37 3.24 -34.15
C GLU A 275 31.93 3.69 -33.84
N LEU A 276 31.20 4.09 -34.87
CA LEU A 276 29.76 4.19 -34.86
C LEU A 276 29.23 2.77 -34.61
N GLU A 277 28.84 2.49 -33.36
CA GLU A 277 28.05 1.30 -33.05
C GLU A 277 26.80 1.34 -33.93
N GLN A 278 26.76 0.52 -34.95
CA GLN A 278 25.54 0.14 -35.65
C GLN A 278 24.59 -0.44 -34.60
N GLU A 279 23.50 0.26 -34.30
CA GLU A 279 22.38 -0.32 -33.55
C GLU A 279 21.85 -1.53 -34.35
N GLN A 280 22.40 -2.70 -34.04
CA GLN A 280 21.85 -3.98 -34.48
C GLN A 280 20.46 -4.09 -33.88
N GLU A 281 19.44 -4.39 -34.68
CA GLU A 281 18.11 -4.73 -34.18
C GLU A 281 18.24 -5.74 -33.04
N PRO A 282 17.60 -5.46 -31.88
CA PRO A 282 17.81 -6.26 -30.69
C PRO A 282 17.41 -7.71 -30.98
N SER A 283 18.37 -8.61 -30.85
CA SER A 283 18.15 -10.06 -30.93
C SER A 283 16.99 -10.48 -30.05
N CYS A 284 16.20 -11.46 -30.46
CA CYS A 284 15.07 -11.99 -29.69
C CYS A 284 15.48 -12.38 -28.25
N ALA A 285 16.71 -12.85 -28.06
CA ALA A 285 17.31 -13.11 -26.75
C ALA A 285 17.55 -11.82 -25.94
N SER A 286 17.89 -10.70 -26.58
CA SER A 286 18.05 -9.39 -25.94
C SER A 286 16.70 -8.83 -25.47
N GLN A 287 15.64 -8.99 -26.26
CA GLN A 287 14.28 -8.57 -25.88
C GLN A 287 13.73 -9.39 -24.70
N MET A 288 14.04 -10.69 -24.63
CA MET A 288 13.66 -11.53 -23.48
C MET A 288 14.47 -11.20 -22.22
N ALA A 289 15.68 -10.67 -22.34
CA ALA A 289 16.53 -10.28 -21.22
C ALA A 289 16.23 -8.84 -20.70
N GLU A 290 15.51 -8.02 -21.46
CA GLU A 290 15.20 -6.62 -21.09
C GLU A 290 14.49 -6.48 -19.73
N PRO A 291 13.43 -7.25 -19.40
CA PRO A 291 12.79 -7.16 -18.09
C PRO A 291 13.75 -7.50 -16.94
N PHE A 292 14.65 -8.45 -17.11
CA PHE A 292 15.65 -8.81 -16.10
C PHE A 292 16.72 -7.73 -15.92
N ARG A 293 17.11 -7.07 -17.00
CA ARG A 293 18.01 -5.90 -16.92
C ARG A 293 17.32 -4.75 -16.20
N THR A 294 16.10 -4.40 -16.57
CA THR A 294 15.32 -3.34 -15.92
C THR A 294 15.15 -3.62 -14.43
N PHE A 295 14.86 -4.86 -14.07
CA PHE A 295 14.76 -5.28 -12.66
C PHE A 295 16.09 -5.06 -11.94
N ARG A 296 17.19 -5.63 -12.46
CA ARG A 296 18.53 -5.49 -11.86
C ARG A 296 18.98 -4.02 -11.77
N ASP A 297 18.83 -3.28 -12.85
CA ASP A 297 19.31 -1.90 -12.96
C ASP A 297 18.47 -0.97 -12.05
N GLY A 298 17.17 -1.25 -11.92
CA GLY A 298 16.30 -0.56 -10.94
C GLY A 298 16.76 -0.79 -9.49
N TRP A 299 17.11 -2.03 -9.12
CA TRP A 299 17.62 -2.33 -7.77
C TRP A 299 19.00 -1.69 -7.52
N VAL A 300 19.89 -1.68 -8.52
CA VAL A 300 21.19 -1.02 -8.43
C VAL A 300 21.02 0.50 -8.32
N SER A 301 20.14 1.11 -9.12
CA SER A 301 19.83 2.54 -9.04
C SER A 301 19.25 2.91 -7.67
N TYR A 302 18.32 2.11 -7.13
CA TYR A 302 17.76 2.31 -5.79
C TYR A 302 18.83 2.23 -4.69
N TYR A 303 19.72 1.24 -4.75
CA TYR A 303 20.81 1.09 -3.76
C TYR A 303 21.76 2.29 -3.74
N ASN A 304 22.03 2.88 -4.90
CA ASN A 304 22.91 4.04 -5.06
C ASN A 304 22.24 5.38 -4.66
N GLN A 305 20.94 5.41 -4.39
CA GLN A 305 20.26 6.63 -3.97
C GLN A 305 20.73 7.12 -2.60
N PRO A 306 20.92 8.43 -2.41
CA PRO A 306 21.27 9.00 -1.11
C PRO A 306 20.27 8.64 -0.01
N VAL A 307 19.00 8.46 -0.39
CA VAL A 307 17.87 8.16 0.51
C VAL A 307 17.65 6.67 0.73
N PHE A 308 18.50 5.79 0.19
CA PHE A 308 18.38 4.33 0.31
C PHE A 308 18.15 3.87 1.76
N LEU A 309 18.97 4.35 2.71
CA LEU A 309 18.84 3.96 4.12
C LEU A 309 17.52 4.42 4.74
N ALA A 310 16.95 5.55 4.29
CA ALA A 310 15.64 6.00 4.75
C ALA A 310 14.52 5.11 4.18
N GLY A 311 14.59 4.77 2.90
CA GLY A 311 13.66 3.85 2.24
C GLY A 311 13.71 2.44 2.84
N MET A 312 14.90 1.90 3.10
CA MET A 312 15.08 0.63 3.82
C MET A 312 14.50 0.70 5.23
N GLY A 313 14.72 1.82 5.96
CA GLY A 313 14.11 2.03 7.26
C GLY A 313 12.59 1.91 7.23
N LEU A 314 11.95 2.47 6.19
CA LEU A 314 10.50 2.33 5.98
C LEU A 314 10.11 0.88 5.65
N ALA A 315 10.86 0.20 4.79
CA ALA A 315 10.56 -1.18 4.41
C ALA A 315 10.55 -2.13 5.63
N PHE A 316 11.50 -1.97 6.55
CA PHE A 316 11.56 -2.78 7.77
C PHE A 316 10.31 -2.66 8.66
N LEU A 317 9.54 -1.58 8.55
CA LEU A 317 8.28 -1.43 9.27
C LEU A 317 7.16 -2.32 8.73
N TYR A 318 7.31 -2.90 7.53
CA TYR A 318 6.36 -3.87 6.99
C TYR A 318 6.54 -5.29 7.56
N MET A 319 7.72 -5.58 8.14
CA MET A 319 7.98 -6.85 8.83
C MET A 319 7.41 -6.82 10.26
N THR A 320 6.10 -6.71 10.40
CA THR A 320 5.46 -6.57 11.72
C THR A 320 4.09 -7.24 11.77
N VAL A 321 3.80 -7.91 12.89
CA VAL A 321 2.44 -8.38 13.25
C VAL A 321 1.66 -7.32 14.03
N LEU A 322 2.26 -6.17 14.37
CA LEU A 322 1.67 -5.13 15.22
C LEU A 322 0.78 -4.17 14.40
N GLY A 323 -0.15 -4.74 13.64
CA GLY A 323 -1.15 -4.04 12.84
C GLY A 323 -2.57 -4.47 13.23
N PHE A 324 -3.60 -3.82 12.67
CA PHE A 324 -4.97 -4.31 12.71
C PHE A 324 -5.28 -5.08 11.41
N ASP A 325 -4.42 -6.04 11.11
CA ASP A 325 -4.55 -7.01 10.02
C ASP A 325 -5.30 -8.27 10.48
N CYS A 326 -5.40 -9.25 9.59
CA CYS A 326 -6.06 -10.52 9.90
C CYS A 326 -5.38 -11.29 11.05
N ILE A 327 -4.07 -11.13 11.23
CA ILE A 327 -3.28 -11.87 12.23
C ILE A 327 -3.55 -11.36 13.64
N THR A 328 -3.37 -10.06 13.87
CA THR A 328 -3.64 -9.43 15.18
C THR A 328 -5.12 -9.48 15.53
N THR A 329 -5.98 -9.36 14.53
CA THR A 329 -7.43 -9.54 14.67
C THR A 329 -7.77 -10.98 15.10
N GLY A 330 -7.19 -11.97 14.44
CA GLY A 330 -7.34 -13.39 14.81
C GLY A 330 -6.87 -13.66 16.23
N TYR A 331 -5.68 -13.15 16.60
CA TYR A 331 -5.19 -13.23 17.97
C TYR A 331 -6.16 -12.60 18.99
N ALA A 332 -6.71 -11.42 18.68
CA ALA A 332 -7.70 -10.76 19.55
C ALA A 332 -8.93 -11.64 19.82
N TYR A 333 -9.44 -12.34 18.80
CA TYR A 333 -10.53 -13.29 18.95
C TYR A 333 -10.16 -14.49 19.81
N THR A 334 -8.94 -15.04 19.69
CA THR A 334 -8.49 -16.14 20.56
C THR A 334 -8.38 -15.72 22.03
N GLN A 335 -8.18 -14.44 22.30
CA GLN A 335 -8.17 -13.84 23.65
C GLN A 335 -9.59 -13.47 24.16
N GLY A 336 -10.64 -13.84 23.43
CA GLY A 336 -12.03 -13.62 23.84
C GLY A 336 -12.56 -12.19 23.61
N LEU A 337 -11.84 -11.33 22.83
CA LEU A 337 -12.37 -10.02 22.47
C LEU A 337 -13.54 -10.16 21.49
N SER A 338 -14.65 -9.48 21.80
CA SER A 338 -15.81 -9.40 20.90
C SER A 338 -15.49 -8.56 19.66
N GLY A 339 -16.16 -8.86 18.54
CA GLY A 339 -16.04 -8.07 17.32
C GLY A 339 -16.36 -6.59 17.50
N SER A 340 -17.26 -6.26 18.45
CA SER A 340 -17.60 -4.87 18.78
C SER A 340 -16.42 -4.12 19.42
N ILE A 341 -15.72 -4.73 20.36
CA ILE A 341 -14.52 -4.16 21.00
C ILE A 341 -13.43 -3.98 19.94
N LEU A 342 -13.22 -4.96 19.10
CA LEU A 342 -12.23 -4.90 18.03
C LEU A 342 -12.52 -3.75 17.05
N SER A 343 -13.79 -3.55 16.68
CA SER A 343 -14.19 -2.42 15.82
C SER A 343 -13.90 -1.06 16.46
N ILE A 344 -14.09 -0.93 17.77
CA ILE A 344 -13.75 0.28 18.53
C ILE A 344 -12.22 0.51 18.51
N LEU A 345 -11.42 -0.54 18.73
CA LEU A 345 -9.96 -0.45 18.70
C LEU A 345 -9.45 -0.08 17.31
N MET A 346 -10.03 -0.64 16.24
CA MET A 346 -9.73 -0.25 14.84
C MET A 346 -10.08 1.21 14.57
N GLY A 347 -11.25 1.69 15.07
CA GLY A 347 -11.64 3.09 14.99
C GLY A 347 -10.66 4.02 15.73
N ALA A 348 -10.25 3.65 16.94
CA ALA A 348 -9.23 4.39 17.70
C ALA A 348 -7.88 4.43 16.96
N SER A 349 -7.47 3.31 16.34
CA SER A 349 -6.27 3.23 15.52
C SER A 349 -6.32 4.16 14.30
N ALA A 350 -7.47 4.32 13.65
CA ALA A 350 -7.65 5.25 12.55
C ALA A 350 -7.53 6.71 13.02
N ILE A 351 -8.13 7.04 14.16
CA ILE A 351 -8.04 8.40 14.77
C ILE A 351 -6.57 8.73 15.09
N THR A 352 -5.85 7.84 15.76
CA THR A 352 -4.42 8.04 16.05
C THR A 352 -3.57 8.12 14.78
N GLY A 353 -3.93 7.37 13.73
CA GLY A 353 -3.31 7.49 12.41
C GLY A 353 -3.47 8.88 11.81
N ILE A 354 -4.67 9.47 11.87
CA ILE A 354 -4.94 10.85 11.44
C ILE A 354 -4.14 11.83 12.29
N MET A 355 -4.08 11.65 13.62
CA MET A 355 -3.24 12.47 14.51
C MET A 355 -1.77 12.43 14.11
N GLY A 356 -1.26 11.27 13.66
CA GLY A 356 0.10 11.12 13.12
C GLY A 356 0.36 12.01 11.91
N THR A 357 -0.63 12.14 11.01
CA THR A 357 -0.50 13.04 9.84
C THR A 357 -0.50 14.52 10.22
N VAL A 358 -1.23 14.89 11.28
CA VAL A 358 -1.21 16.26 11.84
C VAL A 358 0.11 16.52 12.55
N ALA A 359 0.60 15.55 13.32
CA ALA A 359 1.90 15.62 13.97
C ALA A 359 3.04 15.81 12.97
N PHE A 360 3.00 15.10 11.83
CA PHE A 360 3.97 15.27 10.74
C PHE A 360 4.01 16.72 10.23
N THR A 361 2.86 17.31 9.88
CA THR A 361 2.82 18.69 9.37
C THR A 361 3.34 19.68 10.39
N TRP A 362 3.00 19.54 11.65
CA TRP A 362 3.43 20.40 12.75
C TRP A 362 4.94 20.27 13.05
N LEU A 363 5.44 19.03 13.20
CA LEU A 363 6.86 18.76 13.47
C LEU A 363 7.75 19.23 12.33
N ARG A 364 7.34 18.96 11.09
CA ARG A 364 8.08 19.37 9.91
C ARG A 364 8.29 20.90 9.85
N GLN A 365 7.26 21.67 10.17
CA GLN A 365 7.35 23.14 10.21
C GLN A 365 8.29 23.64 11.30
N LYS A 366 8.41 22.92 12.42
CA LYS A 366 9.23 23.34 13.56
C LYS A 366 10.67 22.82 13.52
N CYS A 367 10.85 21.58 13.12
CA CYS A 367 12.14 20.86 13.28
C CYS A 367 12.78 20.50 11.93
N GLY A 368 12.07 20.70 10.79
CA GLY A 368 12.51 20.24 9.48
C GLY A 368 12.20 18.78 9.20
N LEU A 369 12.30 18.36 7.92
CA LEU A 369 11.83 17.06 7.46
C LEU A 369 12.59 15.88 8.08
N ILE A 370 13.94 15.91 8.05
CA ILE A 370 14.76 14.79 8.51
C ILE A 370 14.62 14.57 10.02
N ARG A 371 14.57 15.64 10.82
CA ARG A 371 14.40 15.55 12.28
C ARG A 371 12.99 15.06 12.64
N THR A 372 11.98 15.42 11.85
CA THR A 372 10.62 14.89 12.03
C THR A 372 10.59 13.36 11.98
N GLY A 373 11.31 12.74 11.04
CA GLY A 373 11.43 11.29 10.99
C GLY A 373 12.09 10.68 12.21
N LEU A 374 13.14 11.32 12.77
CA LEU A 374 13.77 10.85 14.00
C LEU A 374 12.83 10.90 15.21
N ILE A 375 12.14 12.03 15.40
CA ILE A 375 11.19 12.22 16.50
C ILE A 375 10.03 11.21 16.37
N SER A 376 9.51 11.04 15.16
CA SER A 376 8.40 10.11 14.87
C SER A 376 8.81 8.66 15.09
N GLY A 377 10.02 8.26 14.65
CA GLY A 377 10.56 6.93 14.87
C GLY A 377 10.78 6.64 16.35
N PHE A 378 11.36 7.59 17.09
CA PHE A 378 11.53 7.46 18.53
C PHE A 378 10.18 7.35 19.27
N ALA A 379 9.19 8.17 18.90
CA ALA A 379 7.86 8.12 19.48
C ALA A 379 7.17 6.77 19.19
N GLN A 380 7.26 6.27 17.96
CA GLN A 380 6.74 4.94 17.60
C GLN A 380 7.38 3.84 18.43
N PHE A 381 8.72 3.80 18.47
CA PHE A 381 9.45 2.78 19.22
C PHE A 381 9.13 2.80 20.71
N SER A 382 9.04 4.01 21.31
CA SER A 382 8.68 4.18 22.73
C SER A 382 7.28 3.62 23.04
N CYS A 383 6.30 3.80 22.14
CA CYS A 383 4.98 3.22 22.30
C CYS A 383 5.00 1.69 22.13
N LEU A 384 5.82 1.15 21.22
CA LEU A 384 5.95 -0.29 21.02
C LEU A 384 6.63 -1.01 22.20
N ILE A 385 7.35 -0.31 23.07
CA ILE A 385 7.85 -0.88 24.35
C ILE A 385 6.68 -1.40 25.20
N LEU A 386 5.49 -0.77 25.15
CA LEU A 386 4.31 -1.30 25.83
C LEU A 386 3.91 -2.68 25.31
N CYS A 387 4.06 -2.91 24.00
CA CYS A 387 3.82 -4.23 23.38
C CYS A 387 4.87 -5.25 23.88
N VAL A 388 6.13 -4.84 24.04
CA VAL A 388 7.17 -5.72 24.62
C VAL A 388 6.84 -6.03 26.08
N ILE A 389 6.46 -5.04 26.88
CA ILE A 389 6.06 -5.23 28.28
C ILE A 389 4.88 -6.21 28.37
N SER A 390 3.90 -6.10 27.47
CA SER A 390 2.72 -6.98 27.45
C SER A 390 3.09 -8.46 27.32
N VAL A 391 4.22 -8.77 26.68
CA VAL A 391 4.72 -10.15 26.50
C VAL A 391 5.23 -10.75 27.83
N PHE A 392 5.67 -9.95 28.79
CA PHE A 392 6.24 -10.42 30.07
C PHE A 392 5.28 -10.29 31.26
N VAL A 393 4.07 -9.76 31.04
CA VAL A 393 3.06 -9.64 32.09
C VAL A 393 2.26 -10.95 32.21
N PRO A 394 1.78 -11.35 33.40
CA PRO A 394 0.94 -12.52 33.59
C PRO A 394 -0.28 -12.52 32.63
N GLY A 395 -0.52 -13.66 31.97
CA GLY A 395 -1.48 -13.78 30.86
C GLY A 395 -0.92 -13.41 29.49
N SER A 396 0.38 -13.35 29.41
CA SER A 396 1.15 -13.17 28.18
C SER A 396 0.87 -14.29 27.18
N PRO A 397 0.87 -13.97 25.87
CA PRO A 397 0.82 -14.96 24.80
C PRO A 397 2.17 -15.68 24.59
N LEU A 398 3.09 -15.64 25.53
CA LEU A 398 4.38 -16.32 25.43
C LEU A 398 4.44 -17.46 26.43
N ASP A 399 4.25 -18.68 25.95
CA ASP A 399 4.55 -19.90 26.71
C ASP A 399 5.79 -20.58 26.10
N LEU A 400 6.91 -20.47 26.82
CA LEU A 400 8.18 -21.08 26.42
C LEU A 400 8.19 -22.62 26.60
N SER A 401 7.18 -23.19 27.26
CA SER A 401 7.04 -24.64 27.43
C SER A 401 6.46 -25.32 26.19
N VAL A 402 5.75 -24.55 25.36
CA VAL A 402 5.19 -25.02 24.09
C VAL A 402 6.17 -24.69 22.96
N SER A 403 6.50 -25.65 22.10
CA SER A 403 7.33 -25.38 20.93
C SER A 403 6.66 -24.33 20.05
N PRO A 404 7.28 -23.19 19.77
CA PRO A 404 6.70 -22.16 18.90
C PRO A 404 6.52 -22.66 17.46
N PHE A 405 7.28 -23.68 17.07
CA PHE A 405 7.21 -24.32 15.77
C PHE A 405 6.41 -25.61 15.91
N GLU A 406 5.16 -25.60 15.48
CA GLU A 406 4.41 -26.82 15.31
C GLU A 406 5.11 -27.69 14.26
N ASP A 407 5.12 -29.01 14.44
CA ASP A 407 5.74 -29.91 13.49
C ASP A 407 5.03 -29.78 12.13
N ILE A 408 5.62 -28.97 11.24
CA ILE A 408 5.13 -28.70 9.88
C ILE A 408 4.86 -30.01 9.16
N ARG A 409 5.62 -31.07 9.50
CA ARG A 409 5.47 -32.39 8.93
C ARG A 409 4.12 -33.03 9.26
N THR A 410 3.57 -32.82 10.46
CA THR A 410 2.26 -33.37 10.85
C THR A 410 1.12 -32.68 10.11
N ARG A 411 1.20 -31.40 9.81
CA ARG A 411 0.17 -30.66 9.05
C ARG A 411 0.10 -31.06 7.58
N PHE A 412 1.23 -31.34 6.94
CA PHE A 412 1.26 -31.77 5.54
C PHE A 412 0.99 -33.26 5.36
N ILE A 413 1.12 -34.08 6.41
CA ILE A 413 0.90 -35.54 6.35
C ILE A 413 -0.50 -35.91 6.83
N GLN A 414 -1.17 -35.13 7.68
CA GLN A 414 -2.57 -35.32 8.06
C GLN A 414 -3.54 -34.88 6.96
N THR A 415 -3.47 -35.55 5.81
CA THR A 415 -4.65 -35.73 4.98
C THR A 415 -5.41 -36.92 5.59
N GLU A 416 -6.07 -36.71 6.72
CA GLU A 416 -7.01 -37.68 7.26
C GLU A 416 -8.18 -37.85 6.28
N PRO A 417 -8.54 -39.06 5.93
CA PRO A 417 -9.74 -39.31 5.15
C PRO A 417 -10.95 -38.86 5.97
N LEU A 418 -11.84 -38.13 5.32
CA LEU A 418 -13.16 -37.68 5.80
C LEU A 418 -13.78 -38.77 6.71
N PRO A 419 -14.14 -38.47 7.98
CA PRO A 419 -14.75 -39.48 8.83
C PRO A 419 -16.08 -39.94 8.22
N THR A 420 -16.13 -41.19 7.84
CA THR A 420 -17.37 -41.87 7.43
C THR A 420 -18.37 -41.72 8.56
N ILE A 421 -19.42 -40.96 8.35
CA ILE A 421 -20.53 -40.81 9.31
C ILE A 421 -21.19 -42.16 9.43
N ALA A 422 -20.89 -42.89 10.50
CA ALA A 422 -21.68 -44.04 10.92
C ALA A 422 -23.06 -43.52 11.38
N PRO A 423 -24.15 -44.20 11.01
CA PRO A 423 -25.48 -43.72 11.39
C PRO A 423 -25.70 -43.94 12.90
N THR A 424 -25.63 -42.85 13.66
CA THR A 424 -25.96 -42.83 15.09
C THR A 424 -27.48 -42.88 15.25
N LYS A 425 -27.95 -43.91 15.91
CA LYS A 425 -29.34 -44.11 16.31
C LYS A 425 -29.88 -42.93 17.09
N ILE A 426 -31.03 -42.45 16.67
CA ILE A 426 -31.83 -41.43 17.34
C ILE A 426 -32.39 -41.99 18.65
N PRO A 427 -32.21 -41.38 19.82
CA PRO A 427 -33.06 -41.63 20.98
C PRO A 427 -34.25 -40.67 20.91
N GLU A 428 -35.43 -41.24 20.80
CA GLU A 428 -36.68 -40.52 21.07
C GLU A 428 -36.74 -40.16 22.57
N THR A 429 -36.83 -38.91 22.89
CA THR A 429 -37.45 -38.45 24.14
C THR A 429 -38.07 -37.08 23.98
N GLY A 430 -39.34 -37.05 24.09
CA GLY A 430 -40.33 -36.13 24.67
C GLY A 430 -40.07 -34.62 24.65
N PHE A 431 -40.82 -33.99 23.79
CA PHE A 431 -41.04 -32.55 23.80
C PHE A 431 -42.11 -32.19 24.85
N THR A 432 -41.78 -31.32 25.80
CA THR A 432 -42.78 -30.52 26.52
C THR A 432 -42.37 -29.04 26.45
N THR A 433 -43.20 -28.33 25.75
CA THR A 433 -43.21 -26.88 25.61
C THR A 433 -43.68 -26.24 26.92
N GLU A 434 -42.91 -25.33 27.50
CA GLU A 434 -43.49 -24.26 28.34
C GLU A 434 -42.95 -22.90 27.91
N MET A 435 -43.87 -22.12 27.33
CA MET A 435 -43.77 -20.69 27.12
C MET A 435 -43.93 -19.98 28.47
N GLN A 436 -42.95 -19.24 28.91
CA GLN A 436 -43.18 -18.20 29.92
C GLN A 436 -42.75 -16.85 29.39
N MET A 437 -43.76 -16.05 29.11
CA MET A 437 -43.72 -14.63 28.84
C MET A 437 -43.49 -13.90 30.16
N SER A 438 -42.49 -13.09 30.30
CA SER A 438 -42.39 -12.10 31.36
C SER A 438 -41.86 -10.77 30.80
N ASN A 439 -42.79 -9.78 30.82
CA ASN A 439 -42.52 -8.36 30.68
C ASN A 439 -41.74 -7.84 31.88
N GLY A 440 -40.82 -6.92 31.67
CA GLY A 440 -40.26 -6.12 32.76
C GLY A 440 -39.03 -5.33 32.35
N SER A 441 -39.23 -4.09 31.92
CA SER A 441 -38.24 -3.03 31.83
C SER A 441 -37.49 -2.82 33.14
N SER A 442 -36.17 -2.88 33.12
CA SER A 442 -35.34 -2.20 34.11
C SER A 442 -33.93 -1.95 33.55
N LEU A 443 -33.64 -0.68 33.30
CA LEU A 443 -32.30 -0.17 33.19
C LEU A 443 -31.65 -0.21 34.56
N THR A 444 -30.71 -1.12 34.80
CA THR A 444 -29.73 -0.93 35.90
C THR A 444 -28.55 -1.88 35.71
N ASN A 445 -27.37 -1.30 35.81
CA ASN A 445 -26.10 -1.91 36.18
C ASN A 445 -25.57 -3.01 35.26
N ILE A 446 -24.59 -2.60 34.49
CA ILE A 446 -23.59 -3.52 33.94
C ILE A 446 -22.72 -3.96 35.12
N ASP A 447 -23.22 -4.96 35.88
CA ASP A 447 -22.35 -5.73 36.75
C ASP A 447 -21.46 -6.59 35.85
N LEU A 448 -20.18 -6.27 35.84
CA LEU A 448 -19.13 -7.15 35.34
C LEU A 448 -19.11 -8.39 36.27
N GLU A 449 -19.91 -9.40 35.95
CA GLU A 449 -19.69 -10.73 36.52
C GLU A 449 -18.35 -11.25 36.01
N MET A 450 -17.33 -11.09 36.83
CA MET A 450 -16.03 -11.69 36.71
C MET A 450 -16.17 -13.20 36.85
N SER A 451 -16.26 -13.90 35.71
CA SER A 451 -16.09 -15.35 35.64
C SER A 451 -14.71 -15.74 36.24
N PRO A 452 -14.59 -16.82 37.04
CA PRO A 452 -13.35 -17.16 37.74
C PRO A 452 -12.21 -17.67 36.83
N ASN A 453 -12.35 -17.62 35.52
CA ASN A 453 -11.29 -17.83 34.51
C ASN A 453 -10.95 -16.54 33.75
N SER A 454 -10.84 -15.41 34.44
CA SER A 454 -10.34 -14.18 33.83
C SER A 454 -8.86 -14.36 33.46
N VAL A 455 -8.63 -14.71 32.18
CA VAL A 455 -7.33 -14.48 31.56
C VAL A 455 -6.93 -13.04 31.90
N PRO A 456 -5.71 -12.79 32.44
CA PRO A 456 -5.33 -11.43 32.83
C PRO A 456 -5.36 -10.52 31.61
N ILE A 457 -6.43 -9.72 31.52
CA ILE A 457 -6.77 -8.78 30.44
C ILE A 457 -5.67 -7.72 30.27
N ILE A 458 -4.81 -7.55 31.29
CA ILE A 458 -3.76 -6.51 31.31
C ILE A 458 -2.79 -6.64 30.15
N SER A 459 -2.34 -7.85 29.81
CA SER A 459 -1.43 -8.09 28.67
C SER A 459 -2.06 -7.62 27.35
N VAL A 460 -3.31 -7.97 27.12
CA VAL A 460 -4.04 -7.61 25.90
C VAL A 460 -4.28 -6.10 25.81
N ILE A 461 -4.63 -5.45 26.94
CA ILE A 461 -4.81 -3.99 27.00
C ILE A 461 -3.48 -3.28 26.68
N LEU A 462 -2.37 -3.70 27.26
CA LEU A 462 -1.06 -3.11 27.00
C LEU A 462 -0.64 -3.28 25.53
N LEU A 463 -0.89 -4.46 24.94
CA LEU A 463 -0.61 -4.73 23.56
C LEU A 463 -1.36 -3.75 22.64
N PHE A 464 -2.69 -3.70 22.75
CA PHE A 464 -3.49 -2.84 21.88
C PHE A 464 -3.27 -1.34 22.15
N ALA A 465 -3.06 -0.93 23.41
CA ALA A 465 -2.69 0.45 23.74
C ALA A 465 -1.37 0.84 23.07
N GLY A 466 -0.36 -0.04 23.12
CA GLY A 466 0.92 0.17 22.45
C GLY A 466 0.79 0.28 20.92
N VAL A 467 0.05 -0.64 20.30
CA VAL A 467 -0.20 -0.64 18.85
C VAL A 467 -0.93 0.64 18.41
N ILE A 468 -2.01 1.03 19.12
CA ILE A 468 -2.80 2.22 18.79
C ILE A 468 -1.96 3.50 18.94
N ALA A 469 -1.22 3.64 20.05
CA ALA A 469 -0.38 4.81 20.29
C ALA A 469 0.77 4.90 19.27
N ALA A 470 1.39 3.78 18.90
CA ALA A 470 2.47 3.72 17.93
C ALA A 470 2.07 4.21 16.52
N ARG A 471 0.75 4.18 16.18
CA ARG A 471 0.25 4.67 14.89
C ARG A 471 0.56 6.15 14.62
N ILE A 472 0.64 6.98 15.67
CA ILE A 472 0.99 8.39 15.54
C ILE A 472 2.41 8.53 14.96
N GLY A 473 3.35 7.81 15.54
CA GLY A 473 4.75 7.80 15.08
C GLY A 473 4.90 7.16 13.69
N LEU A 474 4.23 6.02 13.47
CA LEU A 474 4.26 5.28 12.20
C LEU A 474 3.86 6.16 11.01
N TRP A 475 2.68 6.80 11.07
CA TRP A 475 2.18 7.59 9.95
C TRP A 475 2.94 8.90 9.74
N SER A 476 3.47 9.49 10.83
CA SER A 476 4.37 10.63 10.70
C SER A 476 5.71 10.23 10.08
N PHE A 477 6.25 9.07 10.41
CA PHE A 477 7.48 8.54 9.85
C PHE A 477 7.31 8.15 8.37
N ASP A 478 6.24 7.44 8.03
CA ASP A 478 5.92 7.05 6.64
C ASP A 478 5.82 8.28 5.71
N LEU A 479 5.11 9.33 6.16
CA LEU A 479 5.01 10.58 5.40
C LEU A 479 6.38 11.26 5.25
N THR A 480 7.23 11.20 6.27
CA THR A 480 8.58 11.78 6.21
C THR A 480 9.42 11.08 5.15
N VAL A 481 9.47 9.74 5.17
CA VAL A 481 10.27 8.99 4.19
C VAL A 481 9.68 9.12 2.78
N THR A 482 8.36 9.09 2.65
CA THR A 482 7.68 9.34 1.38
C THR A 482 8.09 10.70 0.78
N GLN A 483 8.07 11.76 1.58
CA GLN A 483 8.48 13.09 1.10
C GLN A 483 9.99 13.15 0.80
N LEU A 484 10.84 12.48 1.58
CA LEU A 484 12.27 12.39 1.29
C LEU A 484 12.54 11.73 -0.06
N LEU A 485 11.85 10.65 -0.38
CA LEU A 485 11.93 10.01 -1.71
C LEU A 485 11.46 10.95 -2.82
N GLN A 486 10.34 11.65 -2.63
CA GLN A 486 9.81 12.59 -3.61
C GLN A 486 10.71 13.79 -3.87
N GLU A 487 11.44 14.29 -2.85
CA GLU A 487 12.31 15.46 -2.95
C GLU A 487 13.72 15.15 -3.47
N ASN A 488 14.23 13.94 -3.24
CA ASN A 488 15.62 13.61 -3.53
C ASN A 488 15.81 12.76 -4.78
N VAL A 489 14.75 12.10 -5.27
CA VAL A 489 14.84 11.28 -6.49
C VAL A 489 14.57 12.12 -7.72
N ILE A 490 15.45 12.00 -8.72
CA ILE A 490 15.36 12.68 -10.01
C ILE A 490 14.06 12.27 -10.72
N GLU A 491 13.44 13.20 -11.43
CA GLU A 491 12.15 12.98 -12.09
C GLU A 491 12.15 11.80 -13.07
N SER A 492 13.25 11.61 -13.80
CA SER A 492 13.40 10.54 -14.79
C SER A 492 13.43 9.13 -14.18
N GLU A 493 13.84 8.98 -12.91
CA GLU A 493 13.97 7.70 -12.22
C GLU A 493 12.92 7.51 -11.11
N ARG A 494 12.02 8.48 -10.94
CA ARG A 494 11.05 8.49 -9.83
C ARG A 494 10.12 7.28 -9.83
N GLY A 495 9.69 6.83 -10.99
CA GLY A 495 8.83 5.66 -11.13
C GLY A 495 9.55 4.37 -10.76
N ILE A 496 10.73 4.14 -11.35
CA ILE A 496 11.50 2.91 -11.09
C ILE A 496 11.96 2.82 -9.63
N ILE A 497 12.41 3.92 -9.03
CA ILE A 497 12.82 3.96 -7.61
C ILE A 497 11.63 3.68 -6.68
N ASN A 498 10.46 4.26 -6.94
CA ASN A 498 9.26 3.97 -6.15
C ASN A 498 8.72 2.55 -6.41
N GLY A 499 8.89 2.02 -7.61
CA GLY A 499 8.59 0.64 -7.94
C GLY A 499 9.43 -0.34 -7.13
N VAL A 500 10.74 -0.11 -7.06
CA VAL A 500 11.66 -0.91 -6.22
C VAL A 500 11.35 -0.75 -4.73
N GLN A 501 11.04 0.47 -4.26
CA GLN A 501 10.61 0.69 -2.87
C GLN A 501 9.38 -0.14 -2.53
N ASN A 502 8.38 -0.17 -3.40
CA ASN A 502 7.20 -1.01 -3.21
C ASN A 502 7.56 -2.50 -3.21
N SER A 503 8.40 -2.95 -4.13
CA SER A 503 8.91 -4.34 -4.15
C SER A 503 9.57 -4.71 -2.83
N MET A 504 10.38 -3.82 -2.25
CA MET A 504 11.03 -4.02 -0.97
C MET A 504 10.02 -4.11 0.19
N ASN A 505 9.00 -3.24 0.18
CA ASN A 505 7.94 -3.27 1.17
C ASN A 505 7.20 -4.62 1.12
N TYR A 506 6.81 -5.08 -0.07
CA TYR A 506 6.14 -6.38 -0.26
C TYR A 506 7.05 -7.58 0.05
N LEU A 507 8.37 -7.46 -0.13
CA LEU A 507 9.31 -8.50 0.30
C LEU A 507 9.28 -8.68 1.82
N LEU A 508 9.32 -7.59 2.57
CA LEU A 508 9.29 -7.63 4.04
C LEU A 508 7.91 -8.07 4.55
N ASP A 509 6.84 -7.65 3.88
CA ASP A 509 5.48 -8.10 4.17
C ASP A 509 5.31 -9.61 3.90
N LEU A 510 5.88 -10.14 2.81
CA LEU A 510 5.91 -11.56 2.54
C LEU A 510 6.66 -12.35 3.63
N LEU A 511 7.80 -11.86 4.08
CA LEU A 511 8.57 -12.46 5.18
C LEU A 511 7.76 -12.45 6.49
N HIS A 512 6.99 -11.41 6.75
CA HIS A 512 6.06 -11.35 7.86
C HIS A 512 5.03 -12.49 7.81
N PHE A 513 4.39 -12.74 6.66
CA PHE A 513 3.47 -13.89 6.51
C PHE A 513 4.16 -15.23 6.70
N ILE A 514 5.37 -15.41 6.17
CA ILE A 514 6.17 -16.62 6.37
C ILE A 514 6.45 -16.84 7.87
N MET A 515 6.83 -15.79 8.60
CA MET A 515 7.07 -15.82 10.03
C MET A 515 5.82 -16.33 10.80
N VAL A 516 4.63 -15.86 10.43
CA VAL A 516 3.37 -16.27 11.04
C VAL A 516 3.02 -17.73 10.70
N ILE A 517 3.28 -18.16 9.46
CA ILE A 517 3.06 -19.57 9.05
C ILE A 517 3.97 -20.52 9.84
N LEU A 518 5.20 -20.10 10.13
CA LEU A 518 6.15 -20.91 10.91
C LEU A 518 5.78 -20.99 12.40
N ALA A 519 5.11 -19.97 12.96
CA ALA A 519 4.71 -19.91 14.36
C ALA A 519 3.22 -19.55 14.50
N PRO A 520 2.30 -20.45 14.10
CA PRO A 520 0.86 -20.16 14.00
C PRO A 520 0.13 -20.21 15.34
N ASN A 521 0.76 -20.75 16.39
CA ASN A 521 0.12 -20.94 17.69
C ASN A 521 -0.10 -19.59 18.40
N PRO A 522 -1.29 -19.33 19.00
CA PRO A 522 -1.52 -18.12 19.78
C PRO A 522 -0.52 -17.91 20.91
N GLU A 523 0.03 -19.01 21.47
CA GLU A 523 1.07 -19.02 22.50
C GLU A 523 2.43 -18.55 21.99
N ALA A 524 2.67 -18.63 20.69
CA ALA A 524 3.87 -18.10 20.03
C ALA A 524 3.74 -16.61 19.63
N PHE A 525 2.56 -16.00 19.78
CA PHE A 525 2.31 -14.63 19.34
C PHE A 525 3.24 -13.62 20.04
N GLY A 526 3.59 -13.86 21.30
CA GLY A 526 4.56 -13.04 22.01
C GLY A 526 5.95 -13.03 21.35
N LEU A 527 6.41 -14.17 20.81
CA LEU A 527 7.67 -14.25 20.06
C LEU A 527 7.57 -13.40 18.77
N LEU A 528 6.44 -13.47 18.07
CA LEU A 528 6.18 -12.67 16.87
C LEU A 528 6.20 -11.17 17.17
N VAL A 529 5.65 -10.75 18.32
CA VAL A 529 5.71 -9.36 18.81
C VAL A 529 7.17 -8.91 19.01
N LEU A 530 7.99 -9.72 19.69
CA LEU A 530 9.40 -9.40 19.96
C LEU A 530 10.21 -9.27 18.66
N ILE A 531 10.02 -10.20 17.72
CA ILE A 531 10.66 -10.14 16.38
C ILE A 531 10.22 -8.88 15.64
N SER A 532 8.93 -8.57 15.61
CA SER A 532 8.37 -7.39 14.95
C SER A 532 8.98 -6.09 15.51
N VAL A 533 9.00 -5.93 16.83
CA VAL A 533 9.60 -4.74 17.46
C VAL A 533 11.09 -4.64 17.15
N SER A 534 11.80 -5.77 17.06
CA SER A 534 13.23 -5.78 16.70
C SER A 534 13.46 -5.29 15.28
N PHE A 535 12.62 -5.70 14.31
CA PHE A 535 12.68 -5.22 12.92
C PHE A 535 12.35 -3.73 12.83
N VAL A 536 11.32 -3.26 13.53
CA VAL A 536 10.97 -1.83 13.60
C VAL A 536 12.13 -1.02 14.20
N ALA A 537 12.76 -1.49 15.28
CA ALA A 537 13.94 -0.86 15.86
C ALA A 537 15.10 -0.76 14.86
N MET A 538 15.35 -1.84 14.10
CA MET A 538 16.39 -1.86 13.07
C MET A 538 16.08 -0.87 11.94
N GLY A 539 14.82 -0.76 11.52
CA GLY A 539 14.37 0.26 10.56
C GLY A 539 14.67 1.68 11.04
N HIS A 540 14.37 1.98 12.30
CA HIS A 540 14.67 3.31 12.89
C HIS A 540 16.18 3.56 13.07
N ILE A 541 16.98 2.53 13.34
CA ILE A 541 18.44 2.64 13.38
C ILE A 541 18.98 2.96 11.98
N MET A 542 18.47 2.34 10.92
CA MET A 542 18.85 2.68 9.55
C MET A 542 18.51 4.13 9.19
N TYR A 543 17.32 4.58 9.58
CA TYR A 543 16.92 5.97 9.38
C TYR A 543 17.80 6.94 10.20
N PHE A 544 18.14 6.59 11.44
CA PHE A 544 19.06 7.38 12.26
C PHE A 544 20.44 7.54 11.60
N ARG A 545 20.97 6.46 11.02
CA ARG A 545 22.25 6.52 10.27
C ARG A 545 22.13 7.41 9.03
N TYR A 546 21.00 7.36 8.32
CA TYR A 546 20.72 8.28 7.22
C TYR A 546 20.74 9.74 7.72
N ALA A 547 20.02 10.04 8.78
CA ALA A 547 19.94 11.38 9.35
C ALA A 547 21.30 11.87 9.85
N GLN A 548 22.10 11.00 10.49
CA GLN A 548 23.45 11.30 10.93
C GLN A 548 24.37 11.61 9.74
N LYS A 549 24.31 10.83 8.68
CA LYS A 549 25.09 11.05 7.45
C LYS A 549 24.73 12.39 6.79
N THR A 550 23.45 12.79 6.82
CA THR A 550 22.96 13.99 6.12
C THR A 550 23.14 15.26 6.96
N LEU A 551 22.90 15.22 8.28
CA LEU A 551 22.92 16.40 9.17
C LEU A 551 24.23 16.52 9.98
N GLY A 552 25.00 15.45 10.13
CA GLY A 552 26.24 15.43 10.88
C GLY A 552 26.07 15.94 12.32
N SER A 553 26.93 16.87 12.74
CA SER A 553 26.92 17.49 14.07
C SER A 553 25.68 18.35 14.37
N ARG A 554 24.91 18.72 13.33
CA ARG A 554 23.70 19.55 13.46
C ARG A 554 22.44 18.73 13.72
N LEU A 555 22.53 17.43 13.93
CA LEU A 555 21.40 16.52 14.12
C LEU A 555 20.44 16.99 15.23
N PHE A 556 20.98 17.52 16.32
CA PHE A 556 20.22 17.96 17.51
C PHE A 556 20.03 19.50 17.60
N ALA A 557 20.53 20.28 16.63
CA ALA A 557 20.37 21.73 16.65
C ALA A 557 18.99 22.12 16.12
N CYS A 558 18.04 22.43 16.99
CA CYS A 558 16.73 22.99 16.62
C CYS A 558 16.88 24.45 16.16
N GLY A 559 16.31 24.81 14.99
CA GLY A 559 16.15 26.20 14.55
C GLY A 559 17.05 26.68 13.41
N LEU A 560 17.82 25.80 12.75
CA LEU A 560 18.59 26.16 11.55
C LEU A 560 17.86 25.70 10.28
N ASP A 561 17.74 26.61 9.30
CA ASP A 561 17.06 26.36 8.01
C ASP A 561 17.77 25.22 7.26
N GLU A 562 17.01 24.18 6.89
CA GLU A 562 17.50 23.05 6.09
C GLU A 562 18.04 23.48 4.71
N LYS A 563 17.64 24.64 4.21
CA LYS A 563 18.12 25.22 2.96
C LYS A 563 19.63 25.50 2.98
N GLU A 564 20.14 26.10 4.06
CA GLU A 564 21.57 26.44 4.19
C GLU A 564 22.48 25.20 4.27
N VAL A 565 21.95 24.08 4.76
CA VAL A 565 22.70 22.81 4.89
C VAL A 565 22.86 22.11 3.56
N ARG A 566 21.87 22.22 2.68
CA ARG A 566 21.83 21.55 1.37
C ARG A 566 22.70 22.26 0.34
N ASP A 567 22.66 23.58 0.33
CA ASP A 567 23.43 24.39 -0.62
C ASP A 567 24.94 24.26 -0.37
N ARG A 568 25.38 24.06 0.89
CA ARG A 568 26.79 23.79 1.21
C ARG A 568 27.25 22.38 0.85
N ASN A 569 26.42 21.36 1.03
CA ASN A 569 26.81 19.98 0.68
C ASN A 569 26.88 19.75 -0.83
N GLN A 570 26.23 20.61 -1.65
CA GLN A 570 26.38 20.58 -3.11
C GLN A 570 27.67 21.27 -3.60
N THR A 571 28.24 22.18 -2.78
CA THR A 571 29.50 22.85 -3.09
C THR A 571 30.74 22.08 -2.63
N ASP A 572 30.59 21.12 -1.69
CA ASP A 572 31.71 20.37 -1.08
C ASP A 572 31.86 18.93 -1.64
N VAL A 573 31.18 18.56 -2.74
CA VAL A 573 31.46 17.31 -3.45
C VAL A 573 32.64 17.58 -4.40
N PRO A 574 33.85 17.10 -4.14
CA PRO A 574 34.91 17.15 -5.14
C PRO A 574 34.51 16.25 -6.30
N PHE A 575 34.55 16.79 -7.51
CA PHE A 575 34.54 16.00 -8.73
C PHE A 575 35.66 14.96 -8.68
N LEU A 576 35.29 13.69 -8.49
CA LEU A 576 36.13 12.52 -8.75
C LEU A 576 35.37 11.60 -9.68
#